data_ad8bd0669f58ff95139b05139fb640de
#
_entry.id   ad8bd0669f58ff95139b05139fb640de
#
_cell.length_a   1.000
_cell.length_b   1.000
_cell.length_c   1.000
_cell.angle_alpha   90.00
_cell.angle_beta   90.00
_cell.angle_gamma   90.00
#
_symmetry.space_group_name_H-M   'P 1'
#
loop_
_entity.id
_entity.type
_entity.pdbx_description
1 polymer ?
#
loop_
_entity_poly.entity_id
_entity_poly.type
_entity_poly.pdbx_seq_one_letter_code
_entity_poly.pdbx_strand_id
1 'polypeptide(L)'
;MNFISYHQDRWHTVGGEDGPQPRPPSVDLSLLTQEQWHAVRDTWPAGLRVGVILANTVDIETLAADLPRLGLVVLQFPKWVDGRAYTQARLLRARYRFTGEIRATGDVLVDMTPLLARTGFDAAQLRRDQKPEVAERALGYFAGHYQGDTRQPLPAFARDLNLEVGPEATRRSAQKTAELFAGQGI
;
A
#
# COMPACT_ATOMS: atom_id res chain seq x y z
N MET A 1 -1.86 10.53 2.92
CA MET A 1 -0.62 9.72 2.99
C MET A 1 0.23 10.28 4.11
N ASN A 2 0.80 9.43 4.96
CA ASN A 2 1.63 9.85 6.09
C ASN A 2 3.11 9.71 5.72
N PHE A 3 3.94 10.64 6.21
CA PHE A 3 5.39 10.54 6.06
C PHE A 3 6.02 10.13 7.40
N ILE A 4 6.71 8.99 7.40
CA ILE A 4 7.28 8.39 8.61
C ILE A 4 8.74 8.79 8.75
N SER A 5 9.08 9.36 9.90
CA SER A 5 10.46 9.61 10.26
C SER A 5 11.11 8.35 10.83
N TYR A 6 12.39 8.13 10.52
CA TYR A 6 13.17 7.01 11.06
C TYR A 6 13.20 6.97 12.59
N HIS A 7 13.04 8.11 13.26
CA HIS A 7 13.13 8.22 14.72
C HIS A 7 11.77 8.13 15.43
N GLN A 8 10.66 8.14 14.68
CA GLN A 8 9.30 8.19 15.24
C GLN A 8 8.46 6.98 14.85
N ASP A 9 9.08 5.96 14.25
CA ASP A 9 8.39 4.75 13.90
C ASP A 9 8.06 3.94 15.15
N ARG A 10 6.80 3.54 15.28
CA ARG A 10 6.36 2.66 16.36
C ARG A 10 6.65 1.18 16.08
N TRP A 11 6.95 0.85 14.83
CA TRP A 11 7.28 -0.50 14.42
C TRP A 11 8.76 -0.78 14.61
N HIS A 12 9.08 -1.93 15.16
CA HIS A 12 10.44 -2.33 15.49
C HIS A 12 10.94 -3.39 14.51
N THR A 13 11.96 -3.08 13.77
CA THR A 13 12.70 -4.11 13.02
C THR A 13 13.45 -5.00 13.98
N VAL A 14 13.30 -6.31 13.83
CA VAL A 14 13.98 -7.28 14.67
C VAL A 14 15.30 -7.67 14.03
N GLY A 15 16.37 -7.05 14.52
CA GLY A 15 17.76 -7.38 14.19
C GLY A 15 18.56 -7.57 15.49
N GLY A 16 19.48 -8.50 15.53
CA GLY A 16 20.48 -8.60 16.59
C GLY A 16 21.77 -7.87 16.20
N GLU A 17 22.68 -7.65 17.13
CA GLU A 17 24.02 -7.12 16.86
C GLU A 17 24.79 -7.98 15.84
N ASP A 18 24.47 -9.27 15.75
CA ASP A 18 25.07 -10.25 14.83
C ASP A 18 24.26 -10.46 13.53
N GLY A 19 23.30 -9.59 13.22
CA GLY A 19 22.46 -9.70 12.01
C GLY A 19 21.02 -10.15 12.28
N PRO A 20 20.23 -10.44 11.24
CA PRO A 20 18.83 -10.79 11.38
C PRO A 20 18.67 -12.13 12.11
N GLN A 21 17.89 -12.13 13.19
CA GLN A 21 17.55 -13.34 13.92
C GLN A 21 16.58 -14.20 13.10
N PRO A 22 16.88 -15.47 12.81
CA PRO A 22 15.99 -16.33 12.00
C PRO A 22 14.63 -16.59 12.66
N ARG A 23 14.59 -16.61 13.99
CA ARG A 23 13.37 -16.76 14.81
C ARG A 23 13.30 -15.66 15.85
N PRO A 24 12.74 -14.51 15.51
CA PRO A 24 12.62 -13.40 16.44
C PRO A 24 11.62 -13.69 17.56
N PRO A 25 11.79 -13.07 18.74
CA PRO A 25 10.79 -13.13 19.81
C PRO A 25 9.50 -12.44 19.35
N SER A 26 8.35 -12.97 19.84
CA SER A 26 7.06 -12.36 19.57
C SER A 26 6.87 -11.12 20.44
N VAL A 27 7.03 -9.94 19.85
CA VAL A 27 6.83 -8.63 20.48
C VAL A 27 5.79 -7.84 19.69
N ASP A 28 4.94 -7.06 20.37
CA ASP A 28 3.95 -6.22 19.69
C ASP A 28 4.63 -5.19 18.78
N LEU A 29 4.03 -4.93 17.62
CA LEU A 29 4.57 -4.03 16.59
C LEU A 29 5.93 -4.47 16.00
N SER A 30 6.23 -5.76 16.02
CA SER A 30 7.39 -6.29 15.32
C SER A 30 7.23 -6.16 13.81
N LEU A 31 8.29 -5.70 13.16
CA LEU A 31 8.42 -5.63 11.71
C LEU A 31 9.45 -6.65 11.25
N LEU A 32 8.99 -7.71 10.63
CA LEU A 32 9.76 -8.90 10.28
C LEU A 32 10.08 -8.95 8.78
N THR A 33 11.16 -9.61 8.41
CA THR A 33 11.34 -10.04 7.01
C THR A 33 10.35 -11.15 6.68
N GLN A 34 10.17 -11.45 5.40
CA GLN A 34 9.31 -12.54 4.97
C GLN A 34 9.79 -13.89 5.54
N GLU A 35 11.09 -14.13 5.54
CA GLU A 35 11.69 -15.36 6.09
C GLU A 35 11.45 -15.49 7.60
N GLN A 36 11.66 -14.41 8.34
CA GLN A 36 11.38 -14.36 9.77
C GLN A 36 9.90 -14.65 10.06
N TRP A 37 8.99 -14.02 9.31
CA TRP A 37 7.55 -14.27 9.44
C TRP A 37 7.22 -15.74 9.19
N HIS A 38 7.70 -16.33 8.11
CA HIS A 38 7.47 -17.75 7.80
C HIS A 38 7.98 -18.68 8.90
N ALA A 39 9.07 -18.32 9.59
CA ALA A 39 9.64 -19.13 10.66
C ALA A 39 8.83 -19.10 11.97
N VAL A 40 8.02 -18.04 12.20
CA VAL A 40 7.31 -17.83 13.49
C VAL A 40 5.78 -17.74 13.35
N ARG A 41 5.21 -17.61 12.15
CA ARG A 41 3.80 -17.33 11.92
C ARG A 41 2.84 -18.31 12.60
N ASP A 42 3.21 -19.60 12.67
CA ASP A 42 2.36 -20.63 13.25
C ASP A 42 2.28 -20.55 14.79
N THR A 43 3.27 -19.92 15.40
CA THR A 43 3.38 -19.74 16.87
C THR A 43 3.16 -18.29 17.30
N TRP A 44 2.91 -17.36 16.33
CA TRP A 44 2.72 -15.94 16.64
C TRP A 44 1.41 -15.69 17.38
N PRO A 45 1.43 -15.05 18.56
CA PRO A 45 0.23 -14.78 19.34
C PRO A 45 -0.75 -13.87 18.59
N ALA A 46 -2.02 -14.24 18.55
CA ALA A 46 -3.06 -13.48 17.82
C ALA A 46 -3.28 -12.05 18.34
N GLY A 47 -2.93 -11.78 19.60
CA GLY A 47 -3.07 -10.44 20.20
C GLY A 47 -1.93 -9.47 19.90
N LEU A 48 -0.83 -9.94 19.29
CA LEU A 48 0.32 -9.10 18.98
C LEU A 48 0.29 -8.68 17.51
N ARG A 49 0.41 -7.36 17.30
CA ARG A 49 0.47 -6.77 15.96
C ARG A 49 1.81 -7.10 15.32
N VAL A 50 1.77 -7.46 14.05
CA VAL A 50 2.95 -7.81 13.25
C VAL A 50 2.88 -7.14 11.88
N GLY A 51 4.02 -6.73 11.38
CA GLY A 51 4.21 -6.24 10.01
C GLY A 51 5.27 -7.06 9.29
N VAL A 52 5.21 -7.05 7.95
CA VAL A 52 6.17 -7.76 7.11
C VAL A 52 6.81 -6.82 6.11
N ILE A 53 8.14 -6.92 5.95
CA ILE A 53 8.92 -6.25 4.93
C ILE A 53 9.04 -7.18 3.73
N LEU A 54 8.66 -6.69 2.56
CA LEU A 54 8.74 -7.41 1.30
C LEU A 54 9.69 -6.71 0.33
N ALA A 55 10.58 -7.50 -0.24
CA ALA A 55 11.31 -7.07 -1.42
C ALA A 55 10.35 -6.93 -2.61
N ASN A 56 10.66 -6.03 -3.54
CA ASN A 56 9.84 -5.79 -4.72
C ASN A 56 9.85 -6.94 -5.74
N THR A 57 10.63 -8.00 -5.49
CA THR A 57 10.66 -9.24 -6.27
C THR A 57 9.70 -10.30 -5.77
N VAL A 58 9.14 -10.11 -4.57
CA VAL A 58 8.26 -11.10 -3.92
C VAL A 58 6.88 -11.07 -4.57
N ASP A 59 6.36 -12.25 -4.89
CA ASP A 59 4.96 -12.39 -5.30
C ASP A 59 4.03 -12.27 -4.09
N ILE A 60 3.10 -11.32 -4.14
CA ILE A 60 2.11 -11.08 -3.07
C ILE A 60 1.23 -12.31 -2.81
N GLU A 61 1.02 -13.16 -3.81
CA GLU A 61 0.21 -14.38 -3.66
C GLU A 61 0.76 -15.30 -2.56
N THR A 62 2.08 -15.34 -2.39
CA THR A 62 2.73 -16.13 -1.32
C THR A 62 2.37 -15.68 0.10
N LEU A 63 1.88 -14.45 0.25
CA LEU A 63 1.49 -13.86 1.52
C LEU A 63 -0.04 -13.83 1.73
N ALA A 64 -0.83 -14.24 0.74
CA ALA A 64 -2.27 -14.06 0.73
C ALA A 64 -2.98 -14.64 1.96
N ALA A 65 -2.57 -15.83 2.41
CA ALA A 65 -3.12 -16.50 3.60
C ALA A 65 -2.80 -15.77 4.92
N ASP A 66 -1.70 -15.02 4.95
CA ASP A 66 -1.21 -14.33 6.15
C ASP A 66 -1.78 -12.91 6.30
N LEU A 67 -2.25 -12.29 5.20
CA LEU A 67 -2.72 -10.90 5.16
C LEU A 67 -3.73 -10.54 6.27
N PRO A 68 -4.72 -11.39 6.65
CA PRO A 68 -5.65 -11.04 7.72
C PRO A 68 -4.99 -10.85 9.09
N ARG A 69 -3.77 -11.35 9.29
CA ARG A 69 -3.00 -11.28 10.53
C ARG A 69 -2.05 -10.08 10.57
N LEU A 70 -1.78 -9.47 9.42
CA LEU A 70 -0.79 -8.41 9.28
C LEU A 70 -1.44 -7.03 9.50
N GLY A 71 -0.82 -6.21 10.33
CA GLY A 71 -1.19 -4.80 10.51
C GLY A 71 -0.46 -3.85 9.56
N LEU A 72 0.70 -4.28 9.04
CA LEU A 72 1.56 -3.48 8.18
C LEU A 72 2.25 -4.37 7.13
N VAL A 73 2.25 -3.89 5.89
CA VAL A 73 3.11 -4.42 4.81
C VAL A 73 4.02 -3.30 4.32
N VAL A 74 5.32 -3.49 4.48
CA VAL A 74 6.35 -2.58 3.98
C VAL A 74 6.85 -3.08 2.65
N LEU A 75 6.72 -2.26 1.60
CA LEU A 75 7.20 -2.56 0.26
C LEU A 75 8.46 -1.75 -0.03
N GLN A 76 9.49 -2.44 -0.45
CA GLN A 76 10.81 -1.84 -0.66
C GLN A 76 11.00 -1.35 -2.09
N PHE A 77 11.56 -0.16 -2.22
CA PHE A 77 12.07 0.40 -3.47
C PHE A 77 13.61 0.37 -3.43
N PRO A 78 14.26 -0.67 -3.98
CA PRO A 78 15.72 -0.74 -4.02
C PRO A 78 16.32 0.39 -4.85
N LYS A 79 15.58 0.85 -5.87
CA LYS A 79 15.87 1.98 -6.74
C LYS A 79 14.56 2.70 -7.06
N TRP A 80 14.60 4.03 -7.11
CA TRP A 80 13.42 4.86 -7.44
C TRP A 80 12.80 4.56 -8.81
N VAL A 81 13.60 4.09 -9.77
CA VAL A 81 13.14 3.69 -11.13
C VAL A 81 12.45 2.33 -11.17
N ASP A 82 12.52 1.53 -10.09
CA ASP A 82 11.95 0.18 -10.05
C ASP A 82 10.50 0.21 -9.55
N GLY A 83 9.57 0.16 -10.49
CA GLY A 83 8.14 0.31 -10.23
C GLY A 83 7.40 -0.92 -9.72
N ARG A 84 8.05 -2.08 -9.50
CA ARG A 84 7.38 -3.33 -9.09
C ARG A 84 6.57 -3.21 -7.81
N ALA A 85 7.06 -2.43 -6.85
CA ALA A 85 6.36 -2.21 -5.59
C ALA A 85 4.99 -1.50 -5.76
N TYR A 86 4.79 -0.69 -6.80
CA TYR A 86 3.47 -0.12 -7.10
C TYR A 86 2.45 -1.21 -7.48
N THR A 87 2.90 -2.21 -8.25
CA THR A 87 2.05 -3.34 -8.61
C THR A 87 1.71 -4.17 -7.39
N GLN A 88 2.68 -4.43 -6.51
CA GLN A 88 2.45 -5.12 -5.23
C GLN A 88 1.39 -4.40 -4.39
N ALA A 89 1.51 -3.08 -4.20
CA ALA A 89 0.54 -2.29 -3.44
C ALA A 89 -0.87 -2.36 -4.06
N ARG A 90 -0.96 -2.22 -5.39
CA ARG A 90 -2.24 -2.32 -6.10
C ARG A 90 -2.88 -3.70 -5.94
N LEU A 91 -2.11 -4.78 -6.02
CA LEU A 91 -2.62 -6.15 -5.79
C LEU A 91 -3.12 -6.31 -4.36
N LEU A 92 -2.38 -5.84 -3.36
CA LEU A 92 -2.80 -5.86 -1.96
C LEU A 92 -4.17 -5.18 -1.78
N ARG A 93 -4.37 -4.00 -2.37
CA ARG A 93 -5.64 -3.26 -2.24
C ARG A 93 -6.76 -3.83 -3.11
N ALA A 94 -6.51 -4.03 -4.40
CA ALA A 94 -7.56 -4.36 -5.36
C ALA A 94 -7.95 -5.84 -5.33
N ARG A 95 -6.96 -6.75 -5.28
CA ARG A 95 -7.20 -8.20 -5.32
C ARG A 95 -7.44 -8.79 -3.93
N TYR A 96 -6.55 -8.48 -3.00
CA TYR A 96 -6.57 -9.08 -1.65
C TYR A 96 -7.32 -8.25 -0.62
N ARG A 97 -7.76 -7.03 -0.97
CA ARG A 97 -8.53 -6.12 -0.09
C ARG A 97 -7.86 -5.90 1.27
N PHE A 98 -6.56 -5.89 1.29
CA PHE A 98 -5.79 -5.66 2.51
C PHE A 98 -6.12 -4.29 3.11
N THR A 99 -6.53 -4.28 4.38
CA THR A 99 -6.96 -3.08 5.11
C THR A 99 -5.90 -2.52 6.04
N GLY A 100 -4.82 -3.26 6.31
CA GLY A 100 -3.68 -2.79 7.08
C GLY A 100 -2.89 -1.69 6.36
N GLU A 101 -1.91 -1.11 7.04
CA GLU A 101 -1.05 -0.09 6.46
C GLU A 101 -0.17 -0.67 5.35
N ILE A 102 -0.06 0.02 4.21
CA ILE A 102 0.95 -0.24 3.19
C ILE A 102 1.93 0.92 3.19
N ARG A 103 3.20 0.61 3.41
CA ARG A 103 4.28 1.59 3.56
C ARG A 103 5.34 1.41 2.49
N ALA A 104 5.79 2.53 1.89
CA ALA A 104 6.93 2.57 0.99
C ALA A 104 8.21 2.89 1.75
N THR A 105 9.30 2.15 1.47
CA THR A 105 10.63 2.40 2.05
C THR A 105 11.73 2.22 1.02
N GLY A 106 12.94 2.66 1.32
CA GLY A 106 14.11 2.55 0.45
C GLY A 106 14.36 3.85 -0.33
N ASP A 107 14.55 3.75 -1.63
CA ASP A 107 14.87 4.91 -2.49
C ASP A 107 13.60 5.67 -2.89
N VAL A 108 12.89 6.22 -1.90
CA VAL A 108 11.61 6.93 -2.07
C VAL A 108 11.84 8.43 -2.19
N LEU A 109 11.52 8.98 -3.36
CA LEU A 109 11.63 10.41 -3.67
C LEU A 109 10.27 11.12 -3.53
N VAL A 110 10.33 12.45 -3.39
CA VAL A 110 9.11 13.29 -3.26
C VAL A 110 8.19 13.20 -4.48
N ASP A 111 8.73 13.11 -5.67
CA ASP A 111 7.98 13.01 -6.94
C ASP A 111 7.23 11.68 -7.08
N MET A 112 7.61 10.66 -6.34
CA MET A 112 6.92 9.38 -6.32
C MET A 112 5.60 9.45 -5.52
N THR A 113 5.45 10.41 -4.62
CA THR A 113 4.36 10.43 -3.63
C THR A 113 2.95 10.49 -4.23
N PRO A 114 2.67 11.23 -5.33
CA PRO A 114 1.36 11.19 -5.96
C PRO A 114 0.99 9.79 -6.50
N LEU A 115 1.96 9.09 -7.10
CA LEU A 115 1.75 7.75 -7.62
C LEU A 115 1.62 6.72 -6.49
N LEU A 116 2.43 6.84 -5.43
CA LEU A 116 2.30 6.01 -4.23
C LEU A 116 0.87 6.11 -3.66
N ALA A 117 0.36 7.33 -3.48
CA ALA A 117 -0.99 7.54 -2.96
C ALA A 117 -2.06 6.90 -3.84
N ARG A 118 -1.92 6.98 -5.17
CA ARG A 118 -2.86 6.41 -6.15
C ARG A 118 -2.82 4.89 -6.21
N THR A 119 -1.68 4.29 -5.94
CA THR A 119 -1.51 2.83 -5.99
C THR A 119 -1.83 2.12 -4.67
N GLY A 120 -2.16 2.90 -3.61
CA GLY A 120 -2.70 2.35 -2.39
C GLY A 120 -1.78 2.37 -1.18
N PHE A 121 -0.66 3.09 -1.26
CA PHE A 121 0.17 3.34 -0.08
C PHE A 121 -0.49 4.33 0.88
N ASP A 122 -0.42 4.04 2.17
CA ASP A 122 -0.89 4.92 3.25
C ASP A 122 0.24 5.78 3.79
N ALA A 123 1.45 5.24 3.79
CA ALA A 123 2.63 5.90 4.35
C ALA A 123 3.86 5.71 3.47
N ALA A 124 4.81 6.62 3.62
CA ALA A 124 6.11 6.53 3.00
C ALA A 124 7.21 7.01 3.96
N GLN A 125 8.32 6.30 3.96
CA GLN A 125 9.57 6.74 4.55
C GLN A 125 10.45 7.28 3.42
N LEU A 126 10.58 8.60 3.37
CA LEU A 126 11.35 9.26 2.33
C LEU A 126 12.85 9.02 2.52
N ARG A 127 13.58 9.03 1.40
CA ARG A 127 15.04 9.04 1.43
C ARG A 127 15.51 10.25 2.25
N ARG A 128 16.65 10.11 2.96
CA ARG A 128 17.11 11.09 3.97
C ARG A 128 17.36 12.51 3.44
N ASP A 129 17.65 12.66 2.15
CA ASP A 129 17.83 13.95 1.47
C ASP A 129 16.52 14.61 1.03
N GLN A 130 15.39 13.94 1.22
CA GLN A 130 14.07 14.43 0.83
C GLN A 130 13.35 15.09 2.02
N LYS A 131 12.55 16.10 1.73
CA LYS A 131 11.82 16.88 2.75
C LYS A 131 10.34 16.50 2.76
N PRO A 132 9.77 16.09 3.91
CA PRO A 132 8.34 15.75 4.00
C PRO A 132 7.41 16.86 3.55
N GLU A 133 7.74 18.13 3.83
CA GLU A 133 6.93 19.29 3.47
C GLU A 133 6.81 19.48 1.94
N VAL A 134 7.86 19.04 1.19
CA VAL A 134 7.84 19.05 -0.27
C VAL A 134 6.96 17.91 -0.77
N ALA A 135 7.02 16.76 -0.14
CA ALA A 135 6.19 15.60 -0.47
C ALA A 135 4.70 15.87 -0.21
N GLU A 136 4.37 16.53 0.90
CA GLU A 136 2.99 16.95 1.20
C GLU A 136 2.43 17.88 0.12
N ARG A 137 3.23 18.86 -0.33
CA ARG A 137 2.83 19.75 -1.44
C ARG A 137 2.67 18.98 -2.75
N ALA A 138 3.55 18.01 -3.03
CA ALA A 138 3.50 17.20 -4.25
C ALA A 138 2.20 16.39 -4.37
N LEU A 139 1.64 15.93 -3.26
CA LEU A 139 0.34 15.24 -3.23
C LEU A 139 -0.82 16.11 -3.78
N GLY A 140 -0.71 17.43 -3.67
CA GLY A 140 -1.72 18.37 -4.12
C GLY A 140 -1.48 18.99 -5.50
N TYR A 141 -0.41 18.63 -6.22
CA TYR A 141 -0.10 19.26 -7.52
C TYR A 141 -1.12 18.96 -8.62
N PHE A 142 -1.76 17.82 -8.56
CA PHE A 142 -2.76 17.42 -9.54
C PHE A 142 -4.11 17.21 -8.85
N ALA A 143 -5.08 18.04 -9.16
CA ALA A 143 -6.44 17.95 -8.62
C ALA A 143 -7.20 16.70 -9.10
N GLY A 144 -6.74 16.05 -10.16
CA GLY A 144 -7.36 14.85 -10.69
C GLY A 144 -6.49 14.15 -11.73
N HIS A 145 -6.91 12.96 -12.12
CA HIS A 145 -6.21 12.13 -13.10
C HIS A 145 -7.23 11.41 -13.99
N TYR A 146 -6.78 11.09 -15.19
CA TYR A 146 -7.64 10.51 -16.22
C TYR A 146 -8.06 9.07 -15.86
N GLN A 147 -7.14 8.24 -15.42
CA GLN A 147 -7.42 6.86 -15.06
C GLN A 147 -7.83 6.70 -13.61
N GLY A 148 -8.70 5.71 -13.35
CA GLY A 148 -9.04 5.31 -11.99
C GLY A 148 -7.82 4.78 -11.20
N ASP A 149 -7.94 4.82 -9.88
CA ASP A 149 -6.92 4.34 -8.94
C ASP A 149 -7.56 3.56 -7.77
N THR A 150 -6.77 3.22 -6.74
CA THR A 150 -7.25 2.46 -5.59
C THR A 150 -8.24 3.22 -4.72
N ARG A 151 -8.25 4.56 -4.77
CA ARG A 151 -9.17 5.42 -4.01
C ARG A 151 -10.38 5.81 -4.83
N GLN A 152 -10.19 5.97 -6.14
CA GLN A 152 -11.20 6.38 -7.09
C GLN A 152 -11.17 5.45 -8.32
N PRO A 153 -11.83 4.29 -8.24
CA PRO A 153 -11.72 3.25 -9.26
C PRO A 153 -12.23 3.67 -10.65
N LEU A 154 -13.20 4.60 -10.70
CA LEU A 154 -13.75 5.06 -11.97
C LEU A 154 -12.81 6.06 -12.66
N PRO A 155 -12.51 5.87 -13.95
CA PRO A 155 -11.74 6.82 -14.74
C PRO A 155 -12.52 8.13 -14.95
N ALA A 156 -11.81 9.22 -15.29
CA ALA A 156 -12.41 10.55 -15.40
C ALA A 156 -13.63 10.62 -16.34
N PHE A 157 -13.57 9.91 -17.47
CA PHE A 157 -14.66 9.89 -18.44
C PHE A 157 -15.90 9.12 -17.98
N ALA A 158 -15.76 8.24 -16.97
CA ALA A 158 -16.88 7.47 -16.41
C ALA A 158 -17.45 8.13 -15.14
N ARG A 159 -16.88 9.26 -14.71
CA ARG A 159 -17.39 10.05 -13.58
C ARG A 159 -18.40 11.05 -14.11
N ASP A 160 -19.57 11.09 -13.50
CA ASP A 160 -20.53 12.14 -13.77
C ASP A 160 -20.10 13.41 -13.00
N LEU A 161 -19.41 14.31 -13.68
CA LEU A 161 -18.84 15.53 -13.08
C LEU A 161 -19.89 16.58 -12.66
N ASN A 162 -21.17 16.35 -13.01
CA ASN A 162 -22.25 17.29 -12.74
C ASN A 162 -23.12 16.92 -11.54
N LEU A 163 -22.77 15.85 -10.82
CA LEU A 163 -23.53 15.42 -9.67
C LEU A 163 -22.76 15.72 -8.38
N GLU A 164 -23.13 16.80 -7.73
CA GLU A 164 -23.05 16.89 -6.28
C GLU A 164 -23.81 15.68 -5.73
N VAL A 165 -23.07 14.71 -5.27
CA VAL A 165 -23.46 13.31 -5.10
C VAL A 165 -24.53 13.18 -4.02
N GLY A 166 -25.79 13.08 -4.42
CA GLY A 166 -26.81 12.42 -3.64
C GLY A 166 -26.79 10.90 -3.89
N PRO A 167 -27.27 10.07 -2.96
CA PRO A 167 -27.25 8.61 -3.06
C PRO A 167 -27.99 8.03 -4.29
N GLU A 168 -28.84 8.78 -4.97
CA GLU A 168 -29.52 8.39 -6.20
C GLU A 168 -28.62 8.42 -7.45
N ALA A 169 -27.63 9.31 -7.47
CA ALA A 169 -26.71 9.45 -8.59
C ALA A 169 -25.77 8.25 -8.74
N THR A 170 -25.36 7.68 -7.62
CA THR A 170 -24.51 6.47 -7.60
C THR A 170 -25.24 5.27 -8.20
N ARG A 171 -26.57 5.16 -8.02
CA ARG A 171 -27.40 4.08 -8.61
C ARG A 171 -27.54 4.24 -10.11
N ARG A 172 -27.73 5.46 -10.63
CA ARG A 172 -27.85 5.74 -12.07
C ARG A 172 -26.56 5.49 -12.84
N SER A 173 -25.41 5.86 -12.29
CA SER A 173 -24.11 5.60 -12.93
C SER A 173 -23.80 4.09 -12.97
N ALA A 174 -24.09 3.35 -11.91
CA ALA A 174 -23.94 1.90 -11.88
C ALA A 174 -24.83 1.18 -12.90
N GLN A 175 -26.08 1.65 -13.08
CA GLN A 175 -27.03 1.08 -14.02
C GLN A 175 -26.63 1.36 -15.47
N LYS A 176 -26.19 2.59 -15.77
CA LYS A 176 -25.67 2.98 -17.10
C LYS A 176 -24.40 2.23 -17.49
N THR A 177 -23.54 1.93 -16.53
CA THR A 177 -22.34 1.10 -16.75
C THR A 177 -22.72 -0.34 -17.03
N ALA A 178 -23.69 -0.91 -16.31
CA ALA A 178 -24.20 -2.26 -16.54
C ALA A 178 -24.84 -2.41 -17.92
N GLU A 179 -25.60 -1.42 -18.39
CA GLU A 179 -26.23 -1.39 -19.72
C GLU A 179 -25.20 -1.29 -20.86
N LEU A 180 -24.10 -0.53 -20.66
CA LEU A 180 -23.02 -0.40 -21.63
C LEU A 180 -22.26 -1.73 -21.84
N PHE A 181 -22.12 -2.54 -20.80
CA PHE A 181 -21.47 -3.85 -20.88
C PHE A 181 -22.42 -4.99 -21.26
N ALA A 182 -23.72 -4.84 -21.05
CA ALA A 182 -24.73 -5.82 -21.46
C ALA A 182 -24.99 -5.83 -22.98
N GLY A 183 -24.66 -4.73 -23.68
CA GLY A 183 -24.84 -4.58 -25.13
C GLY A 183 -23.69 -5.11 -26.01
N GLN A 184 -22.62 -5.64 -25.45
CA GLN A 184 -21.46 -6.18 -26.18
C GLN A 184 -21.35 -7.72 -26.08
N GLY A 185 -22.47 -8.40 -25.88
CA GLY A 185 -22.53 -9.84 -25.99
C GLY A 185 -22.73 -10.28 -27.45
N ILE A 186 -21.63 -10.59 -28.15
CA ILE A 186 -21.57 -11.58 -29.24
C ILE A 186 -20.32 -12.41 -28.96
#